data_83e4d4489bd4e867648b7fbc8b46d998
#
_entry.id   83e4d4489bd4e867648b7fbc8b46d998
#
_cell.length_a   1.000
_cell.length_b   1.000
_cell.length_c   1.000
_cell.angle_alpha   90.00
_cell.angle_beta   90.00
_cell.angle_gamma   90.00
#
_symmetry.space_group_name_H-M   'P 1'
#
loop_
_entity.id
_entity.type
_entity.pdbx_description
1 polymer ?
#
loop_
_entity_poly.entity_id
_entity_poly.type
_entity_poly.pdbx_seq_one_letter_code
_entity_poly.pdbx_strand_id
1 'polypeptide(L)'
;ESYYENLLQGIRGEQTVKVDASGNVTGQAGAVPAKAGSDIKLTLDLKIQQACETALASAIELAKTTGYSNAGNGAVVCLDPNNGEILGMASEPKFDPSVFIGGVSNDVWTELNDDKGSHPLINRAISGQYMSASTIKPLSALAGLEFGTYTSGQTTNCTGYWTGLGKAWGKRCWLTSGHGPMTLQSGI
;
A
#
# COMPACT_ATOMS: atom_id res chain seq x y z
N GLU A 1 -1.09 -1.22 14.09
CA GLU A 1 -0.73 -1.27 15.52
C GLU A 1 -1.54 -0.27 16.33
N SER A 2 -1.47 1.02 16.04
CA SER A 2 -2.24 2.08 16.74
C SER A 2 -3.74 1.80 16.88
N TYR A 3 -4.37 1.24 15.84
CA TYR A 3 -5.80 0.92 15.87
C TYR A 3 -6.15 -0.18 16.90
N TYR A 4 -5.24 -1.11 17.13
CA TYR A 4 -5.43 -2.25 18.04
C TYR A 4 -4.70 -2.08 19.39
N GLU A 5 -4.13 -0.91 19.64
CA GLU A 5 -3.31 -0.66 20.85
C GLU A 5 -4.04 -1.04 22.14
N ASN A 6 -5.30 -0.68 22.27
CA ASN A 6 -6.12 -1.02 23.43
C ASN A 6 -6.26 -2.53 23.70
N LEU A 7 -6.10 -3.36 22.66
CA LEU A 7 -6.15 -4.82 22.79
C LEU A 7 -4.76 -5.41 23.02
N LEU A 8 -3.74 -4.82 22.40
CA LEU A 8 -2.36 -5.33 22.40
C LEU A 8 -1.60 -4.93 23.68
N GLN A 9 -1.83 -3.72 24.18
CA GLN A 9 -1.01 -3.10 25.23
C GLN A 9 -1.32 -3.81 26.54
N GLY A 10 -1.71 -4.63 27.03
CA GLY A 10 -1.88 -5.17 28.37
C GLY A 10 -1.88 -4.11 29.49
N ILE A 11 -1.83 -4.55 30.70
CA ILE A 11 -1.78 -3.69 31.89
C ILE A 11 -0.39 -3.81 32.52
N ARG A 12 0.28 -2.69 32.66
CA ARG A 12 1.61 -2.65 33.30
C ARG A 12 1.50 -3.06 34.76
N GLY A 13 2.41 -3.89 35.21
CA GLY A 13 2.58 -4.21 36.62
C GLY A 13 3.21 -3.02 37.36
N GLU A 14 2.91 -2.90 38.65
CA GLU A 14 3.48 -1.88 39.54
C GLU A 14 4.17 -2.56 40.72
N GLN A 15 5.33 -2.04 41.10
CA GLN A 15 6.04 -2.50 42.28
C GLN A 15 6.32 -1.32 43.17
N THR A 16 5.74 -1.32 44.36
CA THR A 16 6.00 -0.32 45.39
C THR A 16 7.17 -0.76 46.26
N VAL A 17 8.21 0.06 46.34
CA VAL A 17 9.39 -0.21 47.13
C VAL A 17 9.48 0.80 48.31
N LYS A 18 9.99 0.34 49.43
CA LYS A 18 10.35 1.22 50.56
C LYS A 18 11.78 1.71 50.34
N VAL A 19 12.02 3.00 50.55
CA VAL A 19 13.34 3.59 50.41
C VAL A 19 13.74 4.26 51.74
N ASP A 20 15.02 4.30 52.04
CA ASP A 20 15.56 5.10 53.18
C ASP A 20 15.69 6.59 52.79
N ALA A 21 16.14 7.40 53.72
CA ALA A 21 16.33 8.85 53.52
C ALA A 21 17.40 9.19 52.46
N SER A 22 18.21 8.22 52.04
CA SER A 22 19.22 8.34 51.01
C SER A 22 18.76 7.79 49.64
N GLY A 23 17.51 7.31 49.55
CA GLY A 23 16.93 6.76 48.30
C GLY A 23 17.25 5.30 48.06
N ASN A 24 17.91 4.59 48.99
CA ASN A 24 18.20 3.16 48.81
C ASN A 24 16.97 2.32 49.12
N VAL A 25 16.72 1.30 48.29
CA VAL A 25 15.60 0.36 48.48
C VAL A 25 15.84 -0.49 49.72
N THR A 26 14.95 -0.37 50.71
CA THR A 26 15.02 -1.09 51.99
C THR A 26 14.05 -2.28 52.08
N GLY A 27 13.12 -2.40 51.11
CA GLY A 27 12.19 -3.50 51.07
C GLY A 27 11.08 -3.29 50.01
N GLN A 28 10.23 -4.30 49.85
CA GLN A 28 9.03 -4.21 49.01
C GLN A 28 7.80 -3.91 49.87
N ALA A 29 6.94 -3.00 49.38
CA ALA A 29 5.71 -2.63 50.09
C ALA A 29 4.46 -3.26 49.43
N GLY A 30 4.54 -3.64 48.16
CA GLY A 30 3.46 -4.29 47.40
C GLY A 30 3.85 -4.47 45.94
N ALA A 31 3.15 -5.36 45.27
CA ALA A 31 3.29 -5.56 43.84
C ALA A 31 1.93 -5.86 43.21
N VAL A 32 1.63 -5.24 42.09
CA VAL A 32 0.51 -5.59 41.19
C VAL A 32 1.13 -6.27 39.97
N PRO A 33 0.77 -7.52 39.69
CA PRO A 33 1.35 -8.23 38.55
C PRO A 33 0.90 -7.59 37.21
N ALA A 34 1.79 -7.60 36.23
CA ALA A 34 1.44 -7.20 34.86
C ALA A 34 0.43 -8.19 34.27
N LYS A 35 -0.48 -7.70 33.45
CA LYS A 35 -1.43 -8.52 32.68
C LYS A 35 -1.11 -8.35 31.19
N ALA A 36 -0.89 -9.47 30.50
CA ALA A 36 -0.67 -9.47 29.05
C ALA A 36 -1.86 -8.93 28.29
N GLY A 37 -1.61 -8.30 27.17
CA GLY A 37 -2.65 -7.94 26.20
C GLY A 37 -3.24 -9.14 25.48
N SER A 38 -4.16 -8.90 24.57
CA SER A 38 -4.81 -9.94 23.76
C SER A 38 -4.02 -10.25 22.50
N ASP A 39 -4.12 -11.46 22.03
CA ASP A 39 -3.61 -11.84 20.71
C ASP A 39 -4.52 -11.33 19.60
N ILE A 40 -3.94 -10.98 18.46
CA ILE A 40 -4.68 -10.61 17.25
C ILE A 40 -4.29 -11.59 16.14
N LYS A 41 -5.31 -12.22 15.54
CA LYS A 41 -5.15 -13.03 14.34
C LYS A 41 -5.48 -12.20 13.11
N LEU A 42 -4.50 -12.03 12.23
CA LEU A 42 -4.67 -11.34 10.96
C LEU A 42 -5.12 -12.33 9.86
N THR A 43 -5.67 -11.78 8.77
CA THR A 43 -6.03 -12.54 7.57
C THR A 43 -4.83 -12.81 6.67
N LEU A 44 -3.67 -12.18 6.94
CA LEU A 44 -2.46 -12.34 6.15
C LEU A 44 -1.98 -13.80 6.13
N ASP A 45 -1.75 -14.32 4.93
CA ASP A 45 -1.05 -15.60 4.72
C ASP A 45 0.43 -15.33 4.50
N LEU A 46 1.29 -15.95 5.29
CA LEU A 46 2.73 -15.70 5.24
C LEU A 46 3.35 -16.02 3.87
N LYS A 47 2.88 -17.09 3.20
CA LYS A 47 3.40 -17.48 1.89
C LYS A 47 2.97 -16.48 0.81
N ILE A 48 1.72 -16.03 0.87
CA ILE A 48 1.21 -15.00 -0.05
C ILE A 48 1.93 -13.68 0.20
N GLN A 49 2.14 -13.30 1.45
CA GLN A 49 2.89 -12.09 1.82
C GLN A 49 4.32 -12.12 1.23
N GLN A 50 5.05 -13.20 1.43
CA GLN A 50 6.40 -13.37 0.89
C GLN A 50 6.42 -13.34 -0.65
N ALA A 51 5.42 -13.97 -1.28
CA ALA A 51 5.28 -13.92 -2.74
C ALA A 51 5.02 -12.49 -3.24
N CYS A 52 4.15 -11.72 -2.58
CA CYS A 52 3.89 -10.32 -2.91
C CYS A 52 5.16 -9.46 -2.80
N GLU A 53 5.93 -9.60 -1.73
CA GLU A 53 7.18 -8.86 -1.54
C GLU A 53 8.22 -9.22 -2.61
N THR A 54 8.40 -10.51 -2.88
CA THR A 54 9.36 -10.98 -3.90
C THR A 54 8.96 -10.52 -5.31
N ALA A 55 7.67 -10.64 -5.64
CA ALA A 55 7.15 -10.22 -6.95
C ALA A 55 7.30 -8.71 -7.15
N LEU A 56 7.00 -7.90 -6.12
CA LEU A 56 7.13 -6.45 -6.18
C LEU A 56 8.58 -6.02 -6.39
N ALA A 57 9.51 -6.55 -5.62
CA ALA A 57 10.94 -6.26 -5.77
C ALA A 57 11.44 -6.65 -7.17
N SER A 58 11.07 -7.83 -7.66
CA SER A 58 11.42 -8.30 -9.00
C SER A 58 10.83 -7.42 -10.12
N ALA A 59 9.59 -6.97 -9.96
CA ALA A 59 8.94 -6.09 -10.92
C ALA A 59 9.63 -4.71 -11.02
N ILE A 60 10.04 -4.15 -9.87
CA ILE A 60 10.79 -2.90 -9.83
C ILE A 60 12.15 -3.05 -10.54
N GLU A 61 12.87 -4.13 -10.29
CA GLU A 61 14.15 -4.38 -10.97
C GLU A 61 13.98 -4.62 -12.48
N LEU A 62 12.94 -5.35 -12.87
CA LEU A 62 12.61 -5.52 -14.28
C LEU A 62 12.30 -4.18 -14.94
N ALA A 63 11.52 -3.32 -14.29
CA ALA A 63 11.22 -1.98 -14.81
C ALA A 63 12.49 -1.16 -15.02
N LYS A 64 13.42 -1.14 -14.06
CA LYS A 64 14.71 -0.44 -14.19
C LYS A 64 15.51 -0.93 -15.40
N THR A 65 15.59 -2.24 -15.59
CA THR A 65 16.36 -2.85 -16.69
C THR A 65 15.70 -2.69 -18.05
N THR A 66 14.40 -2.43 -18.12
CA THR A 66 13.63 -2.27 -19.37
C THR A 66 13.42 -0.80 -19.77
N GLY A 67 14.15 0.13 -19.18
CA GLY A 67 14.16 1.54 -19.59
C GLY A 67 13.50 2.52 -18.61
N TYR A 68 12.98 2.03 -17.48
CA TYR A 68 12.39 2.88 -16.44
C TYR A 68 13.34 3.03 -15.26
N SER A 69 14.52 3.61 -15.50
CA SER A 69 15.61 3.71 -14.51
C SER A 69 15.21 4.37 -13.18
N ASN A 70 14.16 5.19 -13.19
CA ASN A 70 13.62 5.85 -11.99
C ASN A 70 12.58 4.99 -11.24
N ALA A 71 12.28 3.77 -11.70
CA ALA A 71 11.40 2.87 -10.96
C ALA A 71 12.06 2.51 -9.62
N GLY A 72 11.40 2.81 -8.52
CA GLY A 72 11.96 2.56 -7.17
C GLY A 72 10.88 2.33 -6.12
N ASN A 73 9.65 2.58 -6.47
CA ASN A 73 8.52 2.53 -5.56
C ASN A 73 7.40 1.67 -6.13
N GLY A 74 6.67 1.01 -5.25
CA GLY A 74 5.50 0.25 -5.67
C GLY A 74 4.73 -0.33 -4.50
N ALA A 75 3.59 -0.90 -4.80
CA ALA A 75 2.79 -1.64 -3.84
C ALA A 75 2.06 -2.81 -4.50
N VAL A 76 1.81 -3.84 -3.73
CA VAL A 76 0.98 -4.99 -4.10
C VAL A 76 -0.01 -5.24 -2.98
N VAL A 77 -1.27 -5.48 -3.33
CA VAL A 77 -2.31 -5.95 -2.39
C VAL A 77 -2.97 -7.18 -2.99
N CYS A 78 -3.02 -8.26 -2.24
CA CYS A 78 -3.71 -9.49 -2.58
C CYS A 78 -4.93 -9.65 -1.70
N LEU A 79 -6.11 -9.74 -2.31
CA LEU A 79 -7.41 -9.82 -1.65
C LEU A 79 -8.12 -11.11 -2.04
N ASP A 80 -8.87 -11.70 -1.10
CA ASP A 80 -9.89 -12.69 -1.43
C ASP A 80 -11.15 -11.95 -1.93
N PRO A 81 -11.57 -12.14 -3.19
CA PRO A 81 -12.72 -11.42 -3.74
C PRO A 81 -14.07 -11.87 -3.14
N ASN A 82 -14.12 -13.00 -2.45
CA ASN A 82 -15.36 -13.53 -1.89
C ASN A 82 -15.75 -12.88 -0.56
N ASN A 83 -14.76 -12.49 0.24
CA ASN A 83 -14.96 -11.97 1.59
C ASN A 83 -14.23 -10.65 1.88
N GLY A 84 -13.33 -10.22 0.97
CA GLY A 84 -12.55 -8.99 1.10
C GLY A 84 -11.36 -9.11 2.05
N GLU A 85 -11.00 -10.31 2.51
CA GLU A 85 -9.82 -10.52 3.35
C GLU A 85 -8.53 -10.14 2.62
N ILE A 86 -7.65 -9.41 3.31
CA ILE A 86 -6.31 -9.09 2.81
C ILE A 86 -5.40 -10.27 3.13
N LEU A 87 -4.95 -10.96 2.09
CA LEU A 87 -4.07 -12.12 2.19
C LEU A 87 -2.59 -11.75 2.13
N GLY A 88 -2.26 -10.63 1.47
CA GLY A 88 -0.91 -10.09 1.38
C GLY A 88 -0.93 -8.61 1.03
N MET A 89 0.03 -7.86 1.59
CA MET A 89 0.20 -6.43 1.33
C MET A 89 1.68 -6.07 1.38
N ALA A 90 2.24 -5.62 0.26
CA ALA A 90 3.64 -5.23 0.17
C ALA A 90 3.78 -3.78 -0.29
N SER A 91 4.80 -3.10 0.23
CA SER A 91 5.18 -1.74 -0.13
C SER A 91 6.69 -1.66 -0.26
N GLU A 92 7.18 -1.13 -1.37
CA GLU A 92 8.60 -0.87 -1.61
C GLU A 92 8.85 0.62 -1.85
N PRO A 93 9.97 1.15 -1.34
CA PRO A 93 10.94 0.50 -0.48
C PRO A 93 10.38 0.24 0.92
N LYS A 94 10.87 -0.81 1.53
CA LYS A 94 10.54 -1.18 2.92
C LYS A 94 11.64 -0.76 3.87
N PHE A 95 11.36 -0.79 5.17
CA PHE A 95 12.33 -0.61 6.24
C PHE A 95 12.27 -1.78 7.21
N ASP A 96 13.31 -1.95 7.99
CA ASP A 96 13.33 -2.92 9.08
C ASP A 96 12.67 -2.29 10.33
N PRO A 97 11.50 -2.77 10.78
CA PRO A 97 10.84 -2.22 11.96
C PRO A 97 11.63 -2.43 13.25
N SER A 98 12.60 -3.35 13.28
CA SER A 98 13.45 -3.59 14.46
C SER A 98 14.31 -2.38 14.85
N VAL A 99 14.56 -1.44 13.92
CA VAL A 99 15.30 -0.20 14.18
C VAL A 99 14.65 0.69 15.25
N PHE A 100 13.36 0.49 15.54
CA PHE A 100 12.63 1.21 16.58
C PHE A 100 12.70 0.56 17.96
N ILE A 101 13.26 -0.65 18.07
CA ILE A 101 13.35 -1.37 19.34
C ILE A 101 14.42 -0.70 20.22
N GLY A 102 14.02 -0.21 21.37
CA GLY A 102 14.91 0.49 22.31
C GLY A 102 15.26 1.94 21.94
N GLY A 103 14.62 2.48 20.92
CA GLY A 103 14.81 3.83 20.41
C GLY A 103 15.54 3.87 19.08
N VAL A 104 15.28 4.89 18.27
CA VAL A 104 15.90 5.09 16.97
C VAL A 104 17.01 6.16 17.08
N SER A 105 18.16 5.94 16.45
CA SER A 105 19.22 6.94 16.37
C SER A 105 18.82 8.09 15.42
N ASN A 106 19.41 9.29 15.65
CA ASN A 106 19.15 10.43 14.77
C ASN A 106 19.54 10.18 13.32
N ASP A 107 20.60 9.43 13.08
CA ASP A 107 21.07 9.12 11.71
C ASP A 107 20.06 8.24 10.99
N VAL A 108 19.61 7.15 11.63
CA VAL A 108 18.58 6.26 11.07
C VAL A 108 17.25 7.01 10.88
N TRP A 109 16.87 7.85 11.86
CA TRP A 109 15.67 8.66 11.73
C TRP A 109 15.73 9.63 10.54
N THR A 110 16.89 10.27 10.36
CA THR A 110 17.11 11.19 9.23
C THR A 110 17.03 10.45 7.89
N GLU A 111 17.65 9.27 7.78
CA GLU A 111 17.59 8.44 6.58
C GLU A 111 16.15 8.02 6.24
N LEU A 112 15.39 7.58 7.24
CA LEU A 112 14.00 7.14 7.05
C LEU A 112 13.05 8.28 6.65
N ASN A 113 13.37 9.54 7.00
CA ASN A 113 12.55 10.73 6.76
C ASN A 113 13.16 11.71 5.75
N ASP A 114 14.22 11.35 5.02
CA ASP A 114 14.83 12.23 4.03
C ASP A 114 13.80 12.62 2.96
N ASP A 115 13.51 13.92 2.84
CA ASP A 115 12.58 14.49 1.85
C ASP A 115 13.00 14.22 0.39
N LYS A 116 14.27 13.98 0.16
CA LYS A 116 14.81 13.59 -1.15
C LYS A 116 14.94 12.09 -1.31
N GLY A 117 14.66 11.36 -0.25
CA GLY A 117 14.79 9.92 -0.17
C GLY A 117 13.58 9.16 -0.72
N SER A 118 13.63 7.89 -0.53
CA SER A 118 12.63 6.95 -1.02
C SER A 118 11.39 6.83 -0.13
N HIS A 119 11.35 7.52 1.02
CA HIS A 119 10.26 7.51 2.00
C HIS A 119 9.78 6.08 2.38
N PRO A 120 10.62 5.23 2.96
CA PRO A 120 10.28 3.84 3.27
C PRO A 120 9.19 3.71 4.34
N LEU A 121 8.98 4.74 5.17
CA LEU A 121 7.92 4.76 6.19
C LEU A 121 6.51 4.88 5.60
N ILE A 122 6.38 5.28 4.34
CA ILE A 122 5.08 5.38 3.68
C ILE A 122 4.63 3.98 3.24
N ASN A 123 3.55 3.48 3.83
CA ASN A 123 2.89 2.29 3.31
C ASN A 123 2.12 2.67 2.02
N ARG A 124 2.73 2.39 0.88
CA ARG A 124 2.20 2.76 -0.44
C ARG A 124 0.95 1.99 -0.83
N ALA A 125 0.71 0.84 -0.25
CA ALA A 125 -0.51 0.07 -0.47
C ALA A 125 -1.75 0.77 0.12
N ILE A 126 -1.56 1.63 1.13
CA ILE A 126 -2.65 2.34 1.84
C ILE A 126 -2.66 3.83 1.47
N SER A 127 -1.48 4.46 1.47
CA SER A 127 -1.34 5.92 1.36
C SER A 127 -0.80 6.38 0.00
N GLY A 128 -0.38 5.45 -0.87
CA GLY A 128 0.12 5.77 -2.19
C GLY A 128 -0.99 6.28 -3.10
N GLN A 129 -0.71 7.36 -3.84
CA GLN A 129 -1.61 7.90 -4.85
C GLN A 129 -0.96 7.76 -6.22
N TYR A 130 -1.53 6.91 -7.06
CA TYR A 130 -1.02 6.60 -8.38
C TYR A 130 -2.07 6.85 -9.45
N MET A 131 -1.61 7.23 -10.63
CA MET A 131 -2.49 7.31 -11.79
C MET A 131 -2.93 5.89 -12.18
N SER A 132 -4.24 5.68 -12.26
CA SER A 132 -4.81 4.37 -12.58
C SER A 132 -4.46 3.88 -13.99
N ALA A 133 -4.10 4.79 -14.88
CA ALA A 133 -3.81 4.49 -16.29
C ALA A 133 -4.89 3.57 -16.91
N SER A 134 -4.51 2.52 -17.63
CA SER A 134 -5.46 1.62 -18.30
C SER A 134 -6.25 0.72 -17.35
N THR A 135 -5.88 0.60 -16.08
CA THR A 135 -6.62 -0.21 -15.11
C THR A 135 -8.02 0.35 -14.80
N ILE A 136 -8.27 1.64 -15.08
CA ILE A 136 -9.59 2.27 -14.94
C ILE A 136 -10.57 1.91 -16.09
N LYS A 137 -10.08 1.37 -17.21
CA LYS A 137 -10.92 1.12 -18.40
C LYS A 137 -12.12 0.21 -18.14
N PRO A 138 -11.98 -0.93 -17.43
CA PRO A 138 -13.14 -1.77 -17.10
C PRO A 138 -14.20 -1.04 -16.30
N LEU A 139 -13.79 -0.21 -15.32
CA LEU A 139 -14.73 0.59 -14.53
C LEU A 139 -15.43 1.65 -15.37
N SER A 140 -14.70 2.32 -16.26
CA SER A 140 -15.28 3.29 -17.21
C SER A 140 -16.26 2.62 -18.16
N ALA A 141 -15.96 1.41 -18.63
CA ALA A 141 -16.82 0.63 -19.49
C ALA A 141 -18.12 0.23 -18.77
N LEU A 142 -18.02 -0.28 -17.54
CA LEU A 142 -19.17 -0.61 -16.71
C LEU A 142 -20.06 0.61 -16.45
N ALA A 143 -19.46 1.75 -16.12
CA ALA A 143 -20.19 3.00 -15.93
C ALA A 143 -20.93 3.41 -17.22
N GLY A 144 -20.28 3.31 -18.38
CA GLY A 144 -20.91 3.61 -19.68
C GLY A 144 -22.12 2.73 -19.98
N LEU A 145 -22.06 1.44 -19.62
CA LEU A 145 -23.17 0.51 -19.78
C LEU A 145 -24.29 0.80 -18.78
N GLU A 146 -23.97 1.00 -17.49
CA GLU A 146 -24.92 1.25 -16.41
C GLU A 146 -25.73 2.54 -16.63
N PHE A 147 -25.06 3.61 -17.04
CA PHE A 147 -25.73 4.88 -17.34
C PHE A 147 -26.35 4.97 -18.74
N GLY A 148 -26.30 3.89 -19.51
CA GLY A 148 -26.88 3.82 -20.85
C GLY A 148 -26.24 4.75 -21.89
N THR A 149 -25.04 5.28 -21.59
CA THR A 149 -24.28 6.13 -22.53
C THR A 149 -23.56 5.31 -23.60
N TYR A 150 -23.46 4.01 -23.38
CA TYR A 150 -22.90 3.03 -24.31
C TYR A 150 -23.68 1.71 -24.25
N THR A 151 -23.77 1.00 -25.37
CA THR A 151 -24.39 -0.33 -25.42
C THR A 151 -23.37 -1.38 -25.86
N SER A 152 -23.52 -2.63 -25.41
CA SER A 152 -22.55 -3.71 -25.65
C SER A 152 -22.30 -4.01 -27.13
N GLY A 153 -23.29 -3.77 -28.01
CA GLY A 153 -23.17 -3.96 -29.45
C GLY A 153 -22.71 -2.71 -30.22
N GLN A 154 -22.54 -1.60 -29.54
CA GLN A 154 -22.14 -0.35 -30.18
C GLN A 154 -20.68 -0.39 -30.62
N THR A 155 -20.40 0.15 -31.82
CA THR A 155 -19.05 0.34 -32.33
C THR A 155 -18.69 1.82 -32.35
N THR A 156 -17.45 2.13 -32.02
CA THR A 156 -16.86 3.47 -32.14
C THR A 156 -15.66 3.39 -33.08
N ASN A 157 -15.56 4.29 -34.04
CA ASN A 157 -14.45 4.29 -34.97
C ASN A 157 -13.25 5.05 -34.41
N CYS A 158 -12.15 4.33 -34.17
CA CYS A 158 -10.89 4.93 -33.75
C CYS A 158 -10.11 5.45 -34.96
N THR A 159 -10.00 6.74 -35.12
CA THR A 159 -9.27 7.41 -36.20
C THR A 159 -7.85 7.81 -35.83
N GLY A 160 -7.33 7.34 -34.70
CA GLY A 160 -6.01 7.70 -34.20
C GLY A 160 -5.96 9.01 -33.38
N TYR A 161 -7.01 9.81 -33.47
CA TYR A 161 -7.12 11.06 -32.70
C TYR A 161 -8.57 11.32 -32.31
N TRP A 162 -8.82 11.46 -31.01
CA TRP A 162 -10.14 11.71 -30.46
C TRP A 162 -10.29 13.18 -30.05
N THR A 163 -11.40 13.81 -30.42
CA THR A 163 -11.71 15.23 -30.14
C THR A 163 -13.10 15.43 -29.56
N GLY A 164 -13.69 14.41 -28.94
CA GLY A 164 -15.08 14.44 -28.47
C GLY A 164 -15.40 15.56 -27.47
N LEU A 165 -14.42 16.11 -26.78
CA LEU A 165 -14.57 17.28 -25.90
C LEU A 165 -14.00 18.57 -26.53
N GLY A 166 -13.82 18.60 -27.85
CA GLY A 166 -13.22 19.70 -28.58
C GLY A 166 -11.70 19.53 -28.82
N LYS A 167 -11.16 20.26 -29.78
CA LYS A 167 -9.76 20.12 -30.21
C LYS A 167 -8.73 20.38 -29.10
N ALA A 168 -9.03 21.29 -28.16
CA ALA A 168 -8.16 21.61 -27.03
C ALA A 168 -7.96 20.41 -26.07
N TRP A 169 -8.89 19.47 -26.03
CA TRP A 169 -8.89 18.28 -25.20
C TRP A 169 -8.60 17.00 -25.98
N GLY A 170 -8.13 17.14 -27.21
CA GLY A 170 -7.84 16.01 -28.08
C GLY A 170 -6.84 15.06 -27.48
N LYS A 171 -7.07 13.75 -27.69
CA LYS A 171 -6.19 12.67 -27.22
C LYS A 171 -5.74 11.83 -28.42
N ARG A 172 -4.44 11.57 -28.48
CA ARG A 172 -3.87 10.68 -29.50
C ARG A 172 -3.98 9.23 -29.04
N CYS A 173 -4.35 8.39 -29.97
CA CYS A 173 -4.21 6.94 -29.82
C CYS A 173 -2.72 6.57 -29.95
N TRP A 174 -2.29 5.50 -29.28
CA TRP A 174 -0.93 4.97 -29.46
C TRP A 174 -0.71 4.48 -30.90
N LEU A 175 -1.76 3.97 -31.55
CA LEU A 175 -1.77 3.70 -32.98
C LEU A 175 -2.27 4.95 -33.73
N THR A 176 -1.36 5.72 -34.30
CA THR A 176 -1.66 7.03 -34.91
C THR A 176 -2.51 6.93 -36.16
N SER A 177 -2.50 5.78 -36.87
CA SER A 177 -3.41 5.49 -37.99
C SER A 177 -4.85 5.17 -37.55
N GLY A 178 -5.07 4.93 -36.26
CA GLY A 178 -6.34 4.46 -35.68
C GLY A 178 -6.53 2.95 -35.83
N HIS A 179 -7.41 2.40 -34.97
CA HIS A 179 -7.76 0.97 -34.96
C HIS A 179 -8.97 0.64 -35.85
N GLY A 180 -9.63 1.69 -36.40
CA GLY A 180 -10.89 1.48 -37.12
C GLY A 180 -12.07 1.23 -36.19
N PRO A 181 -13.08 0.46 -36.62
CA PRO A 181 -14.24 0.14 -35.79
C PRO A 181 -13.86 -0.72 -34.57
N MET A 182 -14.18 -0.24 -33.38
CA MET A 182 -13.88 -0.89 -32.10
C MET A 182 -15.17 -1.10 -31.32
N THR A 183 -15.37 -2.28 -30.77
CA THR A 183 -16.39 -2.55 -29.77
C THR A 183 -15.85 -2.21 -28.38
N LEU A 184 -16.71 -2.20 -27.36
CA LEU A 184 -16.29 -2.04 -25.98
C LEU A 184 -15.26 -3.09 -25.57
N GLN A 185 -15.51 -4.35 -25.92
CA GLN A 185 -14.62 -5.49 -25.63
C GLN A 185 -13.25 -5.36 -26.30
N SER A 186 -13.18 -4.90 -27.55
CA SER A 186 -11.91 -4.74 -28.27
C SER A 186 -11.16 -3.45 -27.91
N GLY A 187 -11.82 -2.52 -27.20
CA GLY A 187 -11.25 -1.24 -26.74
C GLY A 187 -10.65 -1.27 -25.33
N ILE A 188 -10.93 -2.31 -24.57
CA ILE A 188 -10.36 -2.56 -23.24
C ILE A 188 -9.07 -3.34 -23.35
#